data_4a758e53c1c920140cd941c5138850dc
#
_entry.id   4a758e53c1c920140cd941c5138850dc
#
_cell.length_a   1.000
_cell.length_b   1.000
_cell.length_c   1.000
_cell.angle_alpha   90.00
_cell.angle_beta   90.00
_cell.angle_gamma   90.00
#
_symmetry.space_group_name_H-M   'P 1'
#
loop_
_entity.id
_entity.type
_entity.pdbx_description
1 polymer ?
#
loop_
_entity_poly.entity_id
_entity_poly.type
_entity_poly.pdbx_seq_one_letter_code
_entity_poly.pdbx_strand_id
1 'polypeptide(L)'
;MKAILSIPIILVLFLGITVTSSAYAQIEAGGVSSDTLPKGTTWYAGEGLKQGDFFSYSTCFVDYKECQNFEMDFWIKGDKVVGSETKWLAEVVVYDGNKIIVGEMELGKIAPEPTGGTPELGIYRGAFKSSISWLSAFATSDGSSGGKGPKGFDEVSWGKIGNIGGQQVVPLAIETITVPAGTWETVIMSWKTGGAVSKVWIADDFPFPIKAKTYTHVAEGIPPPEYDFKLLKYEENVQQSPFVGIESTVDDLIAAGCDDNIEKEVIHKKSSKNFKYQVHTFYGPEDPVVGCEMQWLVNFLKFSDETEFLNQVQYDIFVVDDEGMRTRSIAQEEGRQFLYSPSGQALIDFVVKEDPGTANYVIWIYGLSPNGVAPAGPSDYLQIEVPIYASDGSIPVAKIPSWIKNNAGWWADGTIDDKSFIQGIQFLIKEKIMKIPQTTQGTGGSSNDIPPWIKNNAGWWANGDIDDGSFIKGLQFLIKEGIMKVPQPYQSNTSSGKEPPAWYN
;
A
#
# COMPACT_ATOMS: atom_id res chain seq x y z
N MET A 1 18.04 -79.38 -46.49
CA MET A 1 17.02 -78.44 -46.97
C MET A 1 17.10 -77.19 -46.05
N LYS A 2 17.65 -76.12 -46.60
CA LYS A 2 17.79 -74.85 -45.84
C LYS A 2 16.70 -73.90 -46.37
N ALA A 3 15.77 -73.52 -45.56
CA ALA A 3 14.74 -72.53 -45.91
C ALA A 3 15.35 -71.14 -45.71
N ILE A 4 15.39 -70.34 -46.74
CA ILE A 4 15.80 -68.97 -46.78
C ILE A 4 14.54 -68.13 -46.46
N LEU A 5 14.58 -67.44 -45.32
CA LEU A 5 13.56 -66.47 -44.87
C LEU A 5 13.90 -65.13 -45.47
N SER A 6 13.16 -64.63 -46.40
CA SER A 6 13.26 -63.28 -46.96
C SER A 6 12.50 -62.33 -46.11
N ILE A 7 13.20 -61.35 -45.57
CA ILE A 7 12.62 -60.20 -44.83
C ILE A 7 12.31 -59.09 -45.82
N PRO A 8 11.09 -58.57 -45.86
CA PRO A 8 10.78 -57.39 -46.70
C PRO A 8 11.32 -56.14 -46.00
N ILE A 9 12.14 -55.42 -46.73
CA ILE A 9 12.59 -54.06 -46.35
C ILE A 9 11.37 -53.13 -46.51
N ILE A 10 10.80 -52.67 -45.38
CA ILE A 10 9.79 -51.59 -45.37
C ILE A 10 10.56 -50.28 -45.48
N LEU A 11 10.46 -49.66 -46.65
CA LEU A 11 10.94 -48.29 -46.89
C LEU A 11 10.00 -47.31 -46.19
N VAL A 12 10.38 -46.83 -45.00
CA VAL A 12 9.67 -45.76 -44.30
C VAL A 12 10.03 -44.46 -44.99
N LEU A 13 9.11 -43.95 -45.81
CA LEU A 13 9.14 -42.60 -46.34
C LEU A 13 8.93 -41.64 -45.15
N PHE A 14 10.00 -40.99 -44.67
CA PHE A 14 9.91 -39.83 -43.83
C PHE A 14 9.34 -38.68 -44.66
N LEU A 15 8.02 -38.50 -44.62
CA LEU A 15 7.39 -37.24 -44.95
C LEU A 15 7.90 -36.22 -43.92
N GLY A 16 8.86 -35.41 -44.31
CA GLY A 16 9.28 -34.24 -43.53
C GLY A 16 8.10 -33.30 -43.37
N ILE A 17 7.41 -33.40 -42.24
CA ILE A 17 6.57 -32.31 -41.75
C ILE A 17 7.53 -31.20 -41.40
N THR A 18 7.71 -30.27 -42.30
CA THR A 18 8.25 -28.95 -41.93
C THR A 18 7.25 -28.34 -40.98
N VAL A 19 7.49 -28.53 -39.67
CA VAL A 19 6.90 -27.67 -38.68
C VAL A 19 7.46 -26.29 -39.02
N THR A 20 6.65 -25.51 -39.72
CA THR A 20 6.87 -24.06 -39.74
C THR A 20 6.80 -23.65 -38.27
N SER A 21 7.96 -23.52 -37.63
CA SER A 21 8.12 -22.77 -36.42
C SER A 21 7.48 -21.42 -36.74
N SER A 22 6.29 -21.20 -36.19
CA SER A 22 5.74 -19.86 -36.09
C SER A 22 6.84 -19.04 -35.48
N ALA A 23 7.47 -18.21 -36.30
CA ALA A 23 8.41 -17.25 -35.83
C ALA A 23 7.67 -16.43 -34.78
N TYR A 24 7.92 -16.71 -33.51
CA TYR A 24 7.77 -15.69 -32.51
C TYR A 24 8.73 -14.61 -32.95
N ALA A 25 8.16 -13.61 -33.63
CA ALA A 25 8.93 -12.43 -34.00
C ALA A 25 9.58 -11.96 -32.71
N GLN A 26 10.88 -12.13 -32.63
CA GLN A 26 11.69 -11.39 -31.71
C GLN A 26 11.36 -9.93 -32.02
N ILE A 27 10.56 -9.32 -31.15
CA ILE A 27 10.49 -7.87 -31.08
C ILE A 27 11.84 -7.49 -30.47
N GLU A 28 12.89 -7.51 -31.32
CA GLU A 28 14.04 -6.68 -31.03
C GLU A 28 13.50 -5.27 -30.88
N ALA A 29 14.11 -4.46 -30.02
CA ALA A 29 13.86 -3.04 -29.88
C ALA A 29 14.34 -2.28 -31.15
N GLY A 30 13.92 -2.77 -32.30
CA GLY A 30 14.03 -2.18 -33.63
C GLY A 30 12.66 -1.61 -33.93
N GLY A 31 12.56 -0.30 -33.98
CA GLY A 31 11.34 0.44 -34.16
C GLY A 31 10.43 -0.16 -35.24
N VAL A 32 9.16 -0.31 -34.87
CA VAL A 32 8.08 -0.31 -35.86
C VAL A 32 8.29 0.93 -36.72
N SER A 33 8.21 0.77 -38.03
CA SER A 33 8.30 1.92 -38.93
C SER A 33 7.29 2.96 -38.46
N SER A 34 7.78 4.11 -38.00
CA SER A 34 6.96 5.25 -37.58
C SER A 34 5.96 5.73 -38.64
N ASP A 35 6.01 5.14 -39.83
CA ASP A 35 5.14 5.49 -40.95
C ASP A 35 3.69 5.01 -40.80
N THR A 36 3.40 4.11 -39.87
CA THR A 36 2.04 3.58 -39.61
C THR A 36 1.36 4.20 -38.40
N LEU A 37 2.06 4.94 -37.54
CA LEU A 37 1.52 5.62 -36.39
C LEU A 37 0.93 6.98 -36.78
N PRO A 38 -0.10 7.48 -36.04
CA PRO A 38 -0.68 8.80 -36.31
C PRO A 38 0.39 9.89 -36.16
N LYS A 39 0.59 10.67 -37.24
CA LYS A 39 1.57 11.76 -37.23
C LYS A 39 0.93 13.06 -36.82
N GLY A 40 1.57 13.77 -35.88
CA GLY A 40 1.13 15.08 -35.43
C GLY A 40 -0.07 15.04 -34.46
N THR A 41 -0.50 13.84 -34.08
CA THR A 41 -1.51 13.62 -33.03
C THR A 41 -0.78 13.46 -31.69
N THR A 42 -1.27 14.14 -30.69
CA THR A 42 -0.73 14.06 -29.31
C THR A 42 -1.81 13.63 -28.36
N TRP A 43 -1.42 12.95 -27.31
CA TRP A 43 -2.31 12.51 -26.23
C TRP A 43 -1.73 12.88 -24.87
N TYR A 44 -2.60 13.05 -23.89
CA TYR A 44 -2.27 13.19 -22.48
C TYR A 44 -3.37 12.57 -21.60
N ALA A 45 -3.01 12.09 -20.41
CA ALA A 45 -3.97 11.55 -19.48
C ALA A 45 -4.97 12.64 -19.04
N GLY A 46 -6.25 12.34 -19.15
CA GLY A 46 -7.34 13.30 -18.90
C GLY A 46 -7.76 14.14 -20.11
N GLU A 47 -7.28 13.81 -21.32
CA GLU A 47 -7.69 14.50 -22.54
C GLU A 47 -9.20 14.42 -22.77
N GLY A 48 -9.84 15.58 -22.98
CA GLY A 48 -11.29 15.64 -23.19
C GLY A 48 -12.16 15.38 -21.96
N LEU A 49 -11.57 15.11 -20.78
CA LEU A 49 -12.34 14.85 -19.55
C LEU A 49 -13.19 16.05 -19.14
N LYS A 50 -14.47 15.81 -18.88
CA LYS A 50 -15.45 16.86 -18.55
C LYS A 50 -16.44 16.40 -17.49
N GLN A 51 -17.12 17.36 -16.91
CA GLN A 51 -18.24 17.10 -16.00
C GLN A 51 -19.32 16.29 -16.71
N GLY A 52 -19.84 15.27 -16.03
CA GLY A 52 -20.86 14.37 -16.56
C GLY A 52 -20.32 13.13 -17.26
N ASP A 53 -19.01 13.00 -17.40
CA ASP A 53 -18.42 11.75 -17.92
C ASP A 53 -18.53 10.63 -16.90
N PHE A 54 -19.00 9.47 -17.37
CA PHE A 54 -19.10 8.25 -16.56
C PHE A 54 -18.27 7.13 -17.19
N PHE A 55 -17.55 6.44 -16.35
CA PHE A 55 -16.68 5.33 -16.72
C PHE A 55 -16.94 4.13 -15.81
N SER A 56 -16.92 2.92 -16.38
CA SER A 56 -16.87 1.67 -15.65
C SER A 56 -15.67 0.84 -16.15
N TYR A 57 -14.84 0.39 -15.25
CA TYR A 57 -13.68 -0.47 -15.53
C TYR A 57 -13.72 -1.76 -14.74
N SER A 58 -13.44 -2.89 -15.40
CA SER A 58 -12.99 -4.09 -14.71
C SER A 58 -11.47 -4.03 -14.56
N THR A 59 -10.99 -4.16 -13.35
CA THR A 59 -9.56 -4.02 -13.02
C THR A 59 -9.14 -5.14 -12.08
N CYS A 60 -7.92 -5.65 -12.24
CA CYS A 60 -7.22 -6.40 -11.22
C CYS A 60 -5.84 -5.82 -10.96
N PHE A 61 -5.34 -5.99 -9.73
CA PHE A 61 -4.02 -5.57 -9.30
C PHE A 61 -3.32 -6.74 -8.59
N VAL A 62 -2.14 -7.14 -9.06
CA VAL A 62 -1.48 -8.36 -8.57
C VAL A 62 -1.19 -8.35 -7.07
N ASP A 63 -0.85 -7.18 -6.53
CA ASP A 63 -0.51 -7.03 -5.12
C ASP A 63 -1.74 -7.00 -4.21
N TYR A 64 -2.94 -6.96 -4.80
CA TYR A 64 -4.22 -7.01 -4.10
C TYR A 64 -5.02 -8.23 -4.56
N LYS A 65 -5.27 -9.16 -3.64
CA LYS A 65 -6.02 -10.42 -3.87
C LYS A 65 -5.57 -11.18 -5.12
N GLU A 66 -4.25 -11.17 -5.42
CA GLU A 66 -3.64 -11.94 -6.52
C GLU A 66 -4.25 -11.66 -7.89
N CYS A 67 -4.58 -10.40 -8.17
CA CYS A 67 -5.27 -9.98 -9.38
C CYS A 67 -6.69 -10.54 -9.52
N GLN A 68 -7.42 -10.66 -8.40
CA GLN A 68 -8.86 -10.84 -8.47
C GLN A 68 -9.51 -9.59 -9.04
N ASN A 69 -10.39 -9.76 -10.03
CA ASN A 69 -11.05 -8.63 -10.65
C ASN A 69 -12.07 -7.98 -9.71
N PHE A 70 -12.03 -6.66 -9.67
CA PHE A 70 -13.09 -5.81 -9.15
C PHE A 70 -13.57 -4.84 -10.24
N GLU A 71 -14.75 -4.29 -10.08
CA GLU A 71 -15.30 -3.26 -10.97
C GLU A 71 -15.25 -1.92 -10.26
N MET A 72 -14.80 -0.89 -10.97
CA MET A 72 -14.77 0.48 -10.49
C MET A 72 -15.54 1.37 -11.44
N ASP A 73 -16.63 1.92 -10.95
CA ASP A 73 -17.45 2.91 -11.62
C ASP A 73 -17.14 4.30 -11.08
N PHE A 74 -16.91 5.27 -11.93
CA PHE A 74 -16.75 6.65 -11.49
C PHE A 74 -17.40 7.64 -12.44
N TRP A 75 -17.99 8.67 -11.85
CA TRP A 75 -18.70 9.73 -12.55
C TRP A 75 -18.12 11.09 -12.16
N ILE A 76 -17.76 11.90 -13.15
CA ILE A 76 -17.16 13.21 -12.93
C ILE A 76 -18.26 14.21 -12.55
N LYS A 77 -18.39 14.44 -11.25
CA LYS A 77 -19.41 15.32 -10.67
C LYS A 77 -19.18 16.79 -11.02
N GLY A 78 -17.93 17.21 -11.17
CA GLY A 78 -17.54 18.58 -11.50
C GLY A 78 -16.26 19.01 -10.81
N ASP A 79 -16.16 20.31 -10.56
CA ASP A 79 -14.99 20.93 -9.93
C ASP A 79 -15.13 20.99 -8.42
N LYS A 80 -14.04 20.73 -7.71
CA LYS A 80 -13.87 20.90 -6.26
C LYS A 80 -12.65 21.78 -6.01
N VAL A 81 -12.82 22.83 -5.20
CA VAL A 81 -11.70 23.67 -4.76
C VAL A 81 -11.14 23.10 -3.45
N VAL A 82 -9.86 22.74 -3.45
CA VAL A 82 -9.13 22.22 -2.29
C VAL A 82 -7.91 23.09 -2.06
N GLY A 83 -7.95 23.91 -0.99
CA GLY A 83 -6.94 24.94 -0.77
C GLY A 83 -6.90 25.96 -1.90
N SER A 84 -5.78 26.08 -2.61
CA SER A 84 -5.59 26.96 -3.77
C SER A 84 -5.77 26.26 -5.12
N GLU A 85 -6.03 24.95 -5.13
CA GLU A 85 -6.13 24.14 -6.34
C GLU A 85 -7.57 23.80 -6.69
N THR A 86 -7.87 23.77 -7.98
CA THR A 86 -9.13 23.21 -8.50
C THR A 86 -8.85 21.78 -8.99
N LYS A 87 -9.64 20.84 -8.51
CA LYS A 87 -9.57 19.43 -8.84
C LYS A 87 -10.87 18.94 -9.46
N TRP A 88 -10.84 17.79 -10.12
CA TRP A 88 -12.03 17.05 -10.43
C TRP A 88 -12.54 16.33 -9.17
N LEU A 89 -13.84 16.39 -8.93
CA LEU A 89 -14.53 15.55 -7.98
C LEU A 89 -15.25 14.44 -8.75
N ALA A 90 -14.92 13.20 -8.47
CA ALA A 90 -15.62 12.03 -9.00
C ALA A 90 -16.37 11.31 -7.88
N GLU A 91 -17.64 10.96 -8.11
CA GLU A 91 -18.32 9.95 -7.32
C GLU A 91 -17.89 8.57 -7.81
N VAL A 92 -17.66 7.65 -6.90
CA VAL A 92 -17.07 6.32 -7.19
C VAL A 92 -17.89 5.24 -6.51
N VAL A 93 -18.11 4.14 -7.23
CA VAL A 93 -18.61 2.89 -6.67
C VAL A 93 -17.64 1.77 -7.06
N VAL A 94 -17.23 0.99 -6.09
CA VAL A 94 -16.42 -0.21 -6.31
C VAL A 94 -17.23 -1.44 -5.95
N TYR A 95 -17.21 -2.44 -6.83
CA TYR A 95 -17.78 -3.76 -6.62
C TYR A 95 -16.65 -4.79 -6.56
N ASP A 96 -16.35 -5.27 -5.35
CA ASP A 96 -15.28 -6.26 -5.09
C ASP A 96 -15.86 -7.50 -4.40
N GLY A 97 -16.22 -8.50 -5.19
CA GLY A 97 -16.94 -9.68 -4.70
C GLY A 97 -18.32 -9.29 -4.16
N ASN A 98 -18.51 -9.47 -2.85
CA ASN A 98 -19.75 -9.08 -2.15
C ASN A 98 -19.66 -7.67 -1.54
N LYS A 99 -18.49 -7.02 -1.61
CA LYS A 99 -18.25 -5.69 -1.03
C LYS A 99 -18.66 -4.63 -2.06
N ILE A 100 -19.50 -3.70 -1.67
CA ILE A 100 -19.83 -2.49 -2.42
C ILE A 100 -19.33 -1.32 -1.59
N ILE A 101 -18.55 -0.43 -2.21
CA ILE A 101 -18.03 0.77 -1.57
C ILE A 101 -18.46 1.97 -2.39
N VAL A 102 -19.16 2.89 -1.77
CA VAL A 102 -19.58 4.16 -2.37
C VAL A 102 -18.79 5.29 -1.75
N GLY A 103 -18.25 6.17 -2.57
CA GLY A 103 -17.48 7.30 -2.06
C GLY A 103 -17.14 8.33 -3.11
N GLU A 104 -16.19 9.19 -2.80
CA GLU A 104 -15.69 10.25 -3.68
C GLU A 104 -14.18 10.11 -3.87
N MET A 105 -13.69 10.56 -5.02
CA MET A 105 -12.29 10.62 -5.38
C MET A 105 -11.96 11.99 -5.97
N GLU A 106 -10.89 12.61 -5.50
CA GLU A 106 -10.37 13.85 -6.05
C GLU A 106 -9.30 13.57 -7.08
N LEU A 107 -9.42 14.10 -8.28
CA LEU A 107 -8.42 13.91 -9.34
C LEU A 107 -7.79 15.26 -9.73
N GLY A 108 -6.49 15.24 -10.01
CA GLY A 108 -5.78 16.40 -10.52
C GLY A 108 -6.29 16.86 -11.88
N LYS A 109 -6.26 18.17 -12.15
CA LYS A 109 -6.66 18.74 -13.45
C LYS A 109 -5.61 18.55 -14.53
N ILE A 110 -4.32 18.61 -14.17
CA ILE A 110 -3.20 18.48 -15.11
C ILE A 110 -2.88 17.00 -15.36
N ALA A 111 -2.90 16.21 -14.30
CA ALA A 111 -2.75 14.77 -14.31
C ALA A 111 -3.89 14.19 -13.47
N PRO A 112 -4.80 13.40 -14.04
CA PRO A 112 -5.98 12.90 -13.34
C PRO A 112 -5.62 11.75 -12.38
N GLU A 113 -4.61 11.98 -11.55
CA GLU A 113 -4.23 11.08 -10.47
C GLU A 113 -5.07 11.37 -9.22
N PRO A 114 -5.42 10.34 -8.43
CA PRO A 114 -6.10 10.53 -7.15
C PRO A 114 -5.22 11.30 -6.17
N THR A 115 -5.78 12.35 -5.59
CA THR A 115 -5.10 13.22 -4.62
C THR A 115 -5.80 13.25 -3.26
N GLY A 116 -6.94 12.58 -3.13
CA GLY A 116 -7.76 12.49 -1.95
C GLY A 116 -9.08 11.81 -2.24
N GLY A 117 -9.94 11.70 -1.23
CA GLY A 117 -11.27 11.11 -1.35
C GLY A 117 -11.66 10.27 -0.13
N THR A 118 -12.72 9.49 -0.27
CA THR A 118 -13.25 8.62 0.77
C THR A 118 -12.20 7.58 1.21
N PRO A 119 -11.97 7.39 2.52
CA PRO A 119 -10.91 6.51 3.06
C PRO A 119 -11.01 5.08 2.56
N GLU A 120 -12.22 4.52 2.59
CA GLU A 120 -12.49 3.12 2.22
C GLU A 120 -12.15 2.81 0.76
N LEU A 121 -12.01 3.84 -0.06
CA LEU A 121 -11.53 3.72 -1.44
C LEU A 121 -9.99 3.69 -1.54
N GLY A 122 -9.25 3.69 -0.43
CA GLY A 122 -7.80 3.87 -0.43
C GLY A 122 -7.04 2.90 -1.32
N ILE A 123 -7.27 1.59 -1.17
CA ILE A 123 -6.65 0.56 -2.03
C ILE A 123 -7.02 0.76 -3.50
N TYR A 124 -8.29 1.03 -3.76
CA TYR A 124 -8.81 1.20 -5.12
C TYR A 124 -8.32 2.50 -5.77
N ARG A 125 -8.14 3.59 -4.99
CA ARG A 125 -7.45 4.80 -5.45
C ARG A 125 -5.99 4.51 -5.82
N GLY A 126 -5.30 3.70 -5.01
CA GLY A 126 -3.96 3.21 -5.30
C GLY A 126 -3.90 2.41 -6.60
N ALA A 127 -4.84 1.48 -6.78
CA ALA A 127 -4.96 0.70 -8.01
C ALA A 127 -5.27 1.59 -9.22
N PHE A 128 -6.20 2.55 -9.11
CA PHE A 128 -6.50 3.53 -10.17
C PHE A 128 -5.25 4.33 -10.56
N LYS A 129 -4.51 4.85 -9.58
CA LYS A 129 -3.27 5.62 -9.80
C LYS A 129 -2.23 4.82 -10.56
N SER A 130 -2.03 3.58 -10.15
CA SER A 130 -0.97 2.71 -10.71
C SER A 130 -1.38 2.02 -12.01
N SER A 131 -2.67 2.07 -12.40
CA SER A 131 -3.21 1.45 -13.60
C SER A 131 -3.83 2.44 -14.57
N ILE A 132 -5.08 2.84 -14.35
CA ILE A 132 -5.88 3.66 -15.27
C ILE A 132 -5.26 5.04 -15.51
N SER A 133 -4.77 5.71 -14.48
CA SER A 133 -4.14 7.02 -14.60
C SER A 133 -2.61 6.98 -14.73
N TRP A 134 -2.00 5.78 -14.75
CA TRP A 134 -0.54 5.62 -14.71
C TRP A 134 0.22 6.36 -15.81
N LEU A 135 -0.35 6.46 -17.02
CA LEU A 135 0.30 7.18 -18.12
C LEU A 135 0.44 8.69 -17.88
N SER A 136 -0.26 9.28 -16.90
CA SER A 136 -0.01 10.65 -16.45
C SER A 136 1.43 10.87 -15.96
N ALA A 137 2.12 9.80 -15.57
CA ALA A 137 3.54 9.83 -15.28
C ALA A 137 4.41 10.22 -16.50
N PHE A 138 3.90 10.12 -17.71
CA PHE A 138 4.61 10.41 -18.97
C PHE A 138 3.98 11.54 -19.76
N ALA A 139 2.63 11.64 -19.80
CA ALA A 139 1.90 12.58 -20.62
C ALA A 139 0.84 13.32 -19.80
N THR A 140 0.96 14.64 -19.69
CA THR A 140 0.08 15.54 -18.94
C THR A 140 -0.43 16.65 -19.83
N SER A 141 -1.50 17.36 -19.43
CA SER A 141 -2.07 18.48 -20.21
C SER A 141 -1.11 19.65 -20.37
N ASP A 142 -0.17 19.83 -19.44
CA ASP A 142 0.85 20.85 -19.52
C ASP A 142 2.25 20.31 -19.18
N GLY A 143 3.28 21.05 -19.58
CA GLY A 143 4.67 20.70 -19.29
C GLY A 143 5.18 21.22 -17.94
N SER A 144 4.34 21.84 -17.09
CA SER A 144 4.76 22.52 -15.86
C SER A 144 5.23 21.55 -14.77
N SER A 145 4.70 20.35 -14.76
CA SER A 145 5.06 19.29 -13.81
C SER A 145 6.24 18.44 -14.29
N GLY A 146 7.41 19.05 -14.52
CA GLY A 146 8.63 18.32 -14.88
C GLY A 146 8.81 17.97 -16.36
N GLY A 147 8.21 18.74 -17.26
CA GLY A 147 8.47 18.63 -18.72
C GLY A 147 7.69 17.52 -19.42
N LYS A 148 6.59 17.06 -18.82
CA LYS A 148 5.85 15.89 -19.32
C LYS A 148 4.80 16.21 -20.38
N GLY A 149 4.31 17.40 -20.61
CA GLY A 149 3.32 17.83 -21.62
C GLY A 149 2.62 16.73 -22.46
N PRO A 150 1.76 17.09 -23.40
CA PRO A 150 1.19 16.15 -24.35
C PRO A 150 2.28 15.41 -25.14
N LYS A 151 2.06 14.12 -25.45
CA LYS A 151 3.00 13.24 -26.12
C LYS A 151 2.52 12.78 -27.48
N GLY A 152 3.38 12.86 -28.49
CA GLY A 152 3.08 12.39 -29.84
C GLY A 152 3.10 10.86 -29.94
N PHE A 153 2.17 10.31 -30.72
CA PHE A 153 2.19 8.88 -31.03
C PHE A 153 3.32 8.50 -31.99
N ASP A 154 3.92 9.44 -32.67
CA ASP A 154 5.12 9.26 -33.53
C ASP A 154 6.44 9.49 -32.78
N GLU A 155 6.41 9.77 -31.48
CA GLU A 155 7.62 9.88 -30.67
C GLU A 155 8.29 8.50 -30.51
N VAL A 156 9.62 8.47 -30.54
CA VAL A 156 10.42 7.24 -30.37
C VAL A 156 10.20 6.64 -28.99
N SER A 157 9.94 7.46 -27.99
CA SER A 157 9.67 7.03 -26.60
C SER A 157 9.05 8.17 -25.81
N TRP A 158 8.10 7.82 -24.94
CA TRP A 158 7.49 8.76 -24.00
C TRP A 158 8.31 8.96 -22.72
N GLY A 159 9.24 8.04 -22.44
CA GLY A 159 10.09 8.10 -21.25
C GLY A 159 10.55 6.73 -20.78
N LYS A 160 11.22 6.71 -19.64
CA LYS A 160 11.74 5.48 -19.01
C LYS A 160 11.00 5.18 -17.73
N ILE A 161 10.77 3.90 -17.49
CA ILE A 161 10.25 3.41 -16.21
C ILE A 161 11.43 3.23 -15.26
N GLY A 162 11.57 4.14 -14.28
CA GLY A 162 12.76 4.23 -13.43
C GLY A 162 13.08 2.97 -12.63
N ASN A 163 12.06 2.26 -12.18
CA ASN A 163 12.22 1.09 -11.30
C ASN A 163 12.37 -0.25 -12.06
N ILE A 164 12.23 -0.26 -13.38
CA ILE A 164 12.24 -1.47 -14.20
C ILE A 164 13.41 -1.39 -15.20
N GLY A 165 14.64 -1.43 -14.69
CA GLY A 165 15.84 -1.50 -15.54
C GLY A 165 15.96 -0.45 -16.64
N GLY A 166 15.23 0.68 -16.53
CA GLY A 166 15.26 1.78 -17.48
C GLY A 166 14.59 1.48 -18.83
N GLN A 167 13.66 0.53 -18.90
CA GLN A 167 12.90 0.25 -20.12
C GLN A 167 12.11 1.47 -20.57
N GLN A 168 12.08 1.66 -21.88
CA GLN A 168 11.34 2.78 -22.48
C GLN A 168 9.90 2.38 -22.77
N VAL A 169 8.98 3.30 -22.49
CA VAL A 169 7.58 3.21 -22.92
C VAL A 169 7.49 3.76 -24.33
N VAL A 170 7.12 2.91 -25.27
CA VAL A 170 7.14 3.26 -26.69
C VAL A 170 5.78 3.02 -27.34
N PRO A 171 5.33 3.92 -28.24
CA PRO A 171 4.24 3.63 -29.16
C PRO A 171 4.67 2.47 -30.08
N LEU A 172 3.84 1.42 -30.16
CA LEU A 172 4.20 0.20 -30.87
C LEU A 172 3.47 0.04 -32.21
N ALA A 173 2.16 0.17 -32.20
CA ALA A 173 1.31 -0.07 -33.38
C ALA A 173 -0.10 0.50 -33.15
N ILE A 174 -0.88 0.65 -34.23
CA ILE A 174 -2.32 0.85 -34.17
C ILE A 174 -3.00 -0.51 -34.11
N GLU A 175 -3.99 -0.66 -33.25
CA GLU A 175 -4.81 -1.84 -33.15
C GLU A 175 -6.28 -1.46 -32.89
N THR A 176 -7.18 -2.01 -33.70
CA THR A 176 -8.61 -1.89 -33.40
C THR A 176 -8.99 -3.00 -32.43
N ILE A 177 -9.43 -2.62 -31.24
CA ILE A 177 -9.83 -3.56 -30.18
C ILE A 177 -11.34 -3.43 -29.89
N THR A 178 -11.93 -4.53 -29.44
CA THR A 178 -13.30 -4.55 -28.93
C THR A 178 -13.29 -4.89 -27.44
N VAL A 179 -13.89 -4.03 -26.65
CA VAL A 179 -14.16 -4.17 -25.21
C VAL A 179 -15.66 -4.04 -24.96
N PRO A 180 -16.20 -4.34 -23.76
CA PRO A 180 -17.65 -4.18 -23.52
C PRO A 180 -18.19 -2.78 -23.83
N ALA A 181 -17.38 -1.72 -23.64
CA ALA A 181 -17.74 -0.34 -23.97
C ALA A 181 -17.81 -0.04 -25.49
N GLY A 182 -17.39 -0.97 -26.37
CA GLY A 182 -17.44 -0.76 -27.81
C GLY A 182 -16.15 -1.17 -28.53
N THR A 183 -16.07 -0.73 -29.81
CA THR A 183 -14.90 -0.97 -30.67
C THR A 183 -14.12 0.33 -30.84
N TRP A 184 -12.82 0.28 -30.61
CA TRP A 184 -11.92 1.43 -30.53
C TRP A 184 -10.71 1.23 -31.44
N GLU A 185 -10.37 2.25 -32.21
CA GLU A 185 -9.05 2.33 -32.82
C GLU A 185 -8.08 2.89 -31.76
N THR A 186 -7.02 2.16 -31.48
CA THR A 186 -6.10 2.49 -30.38
C THR A 186 -4.66 2.43 -30.81
N VAL A 187 -3.81 3.19 -30.15
CA VAL A 187 -2.35 3.04 -30.18
C VAL A 187 -1.92 2.20 -28.97
N ILE A 188 -1.08 1.20 -29.23
CA ILE A 188 -0.47 0.37 -28.18
C ILE A 188 0.77 1.07 -27.64
N MET A 189 0.74 1.44 -26.37
CA MET A 189 1.93 1.79 -25.60
C MET A 189 2.54 0.52 -25.01
N SER A 190 3.84 0.32 -25.16
CA SER A 190 4.45 -0.98 -24.81
C SER A 190 5.84 -0.82 -24.17
N TRP A 191 6.19 -1.78 -23.32
CA TRP A 191 7.52 -1.97 -22.74
C TRP A 191 7.73 -3.46 -22.39
N LYS A 192 8.99 -3.84 -22.19
CA LYS A 192 9.34 -5.21 -21.79
C LYS A 192 9.63 -5.30 -20.30
N THR A 193 9.16 -6.35 -19.66
CA THR A 193 9.44 -6.67 -18.26
C THR A 193 9.81 -8.14 -18.16
N GLY A 194 11.05 -8.47 -17.82
CA GLY A 194 11.48 -9.84 -17.58
C GLY A 194 11.11 -10.86 -18.67
N GLY A 195 11.09 -10.46 -19.94
CA GLY A 195 10.68 -11.32 -21.07
C GLY A 195 9.20 -11.23 -21.44
N ALA A 196 8.33 -10.70 -20.58
CA ALA A 196 6.94 -10.38 -20.90
C ALA A 196 6.84 -9.00 -21.57
N VAL A 197 5.79 -8.79 -22.37
CA VAL A 197 5.52 -7.52 -23.05
C VAL A 197 4.28 -6.91 -22.47
N SER A 198 4.46 -5.82 -21.73
CA SER A 198 3.37 -4.99 -21.21
C SER A 198 2.78 -4.15 -22.34
N LYS A 199 1.46 -4.02 -22.34
CA LYS A 199 0.70 -3.27 -23.33
C LYS A 199 -0.42 -2.46 -22.68
N VAL A 200 -0.56 -1.21 -23.14
CA VAL A 200 -1.64 -0.31 -22.77
C VAL A 200 -2.23 0.25 -24.05
N TRP A 201 -3.52 0.13 -24.26
CA TRP A 201 -4.25 0.59 -25.44
C TRP A 201 -4.90 1.93 -25.13
N ILE A 202 -4.53 2.98 -25.83
CA ILE A 202 -5.07 4.32 -25.71
C ILE A 202 -5.73 4.76 -27.02
N ALA A 203 -6.87 5.41 -26.92
CA ALA A 203 -7.56 6.02 -28.04
C ALA A 203 -7.31 7.53 -28.03
N ASP A 204 -7.21 8.12 -29.22
CA ASP A 204 -7.15 9.56 -29.41
C ASP A 204 -8.42 10.23 -28.88
N ASP A 205 -8.31 11.47 -28.40
CA ASP A 205 -9.43 12.22 -27.83
C ASP A 205 -10.18 11.50 -26.68
N PHE A 206 -9.52 10.58 -25.96
CA PHE A 206 -10.12 9.86 -24.85
C PHE A 206 -9.24 9.93 -23.58
N PRO A 207 -9.83 10.25 -22.38
CA PRO A 207 -9.05 10.65 -21.20
C PRO A 207 -8.20 9.53 -20.57
N PHE A 208 -8.59 8.29 -20.72
CA PHE A 208 -7.95 7.15 -20.04
C PHE A 208 -7.71 5.98 -21.01
N PRO A 209 -6.78 5.08 -20.69
CA PRO A 209 -6.59 3.87 -21.49
C PRO A 209 -7.86 3.03 -21.58
N ILE A 210 -8.11 2.46 -22.76
CA ILE A 210 -9.26 1.58 -23.01
C ILE A 210 -9.04 0.20 -22.39
N LYS A 211 -7.79 -0.28 -22.41
CA LYS A 211 -7.39 -1.59 -21.93
C LYS A 211 -5.91 -1.58 -21.57
N ALA A 212 -5.53 -2.41 -20.62
CA ALA A 212 -4.14 -2.73 -20.39
C ALA A 212 -3.95 -4.19 -19.99
N LYS A 213 -2.75 -4.70 -20.25
CA LYS A 213 -2.21 -5.90 -19.65
C LYS A 213 -0.72 -5.67 -19.42
N THR A 214 -0.35 -5.52 -18.15
CA THR A 214 1.01 -5.23 -17.75
C THR A 214 1.57 -6.34 -16.89
N TYR A 215 2.89 -6.36 -16.73
CA TYR A 215 3.59 -7.40 -15.99
C TYR A 215 4.57 -6.77 -15.02
N THR A 216 4.60 -7.30 -13.80
CA THR A 216 5.54 -6.86 -12.78
C THR A 216 6.92 -7.45 -13.02
N HIS A 217 7.96 -6.75 -12.58
CA HIS A 217 9.32 -7.27 -12.63
C HIS A 217 9.53 -8.32 -11.54
N VAL A 218 10.08 -9.46 -11.92
CA VAL A 218 10.52 -10.49 -10.99
C VAL A 218 11.96 -10.86 -11.30
N ALA A 219 12.72 -11.22 -10.26
CA ALA A 219 14.14 -11.58 -10.39
C ALA A 219 14.33 -12.84 -11.24
N GLU A 220 13.45 -13.82 -11.08
CA GLU A 220 13.49 -15.11 -11.77
C GLU A 220 12.06 -15.57 -12.12
N GLY A 221 11.94 -16.37 -13.18
CA GLY A 221 10.68 -16.99 -13.58
C GLY A 221 9.85 -16.17 -14.57
N ILE A 222 8.56 -16.48 -14.66
CA ILE A 222 7.61 -15.79 -15.54
C ILE A 222 7.01 -14.62 -14.79
N PRO A 223 7.13 -13.38 -15.29
CA PRO A 223 6.50 -12.22 -14.68
C PRO A 223 4.99 -12.40 -14.55
N PRO A 224 4.42 -12.27 -13.34
CA PRO A 224 2.97 -12.26 -13.17
C PRO A 224 2.35 -11.00 -13.80
N PRO A 225 1.06 -11.03 -14.17
CA PRO A 225 0.34 -9.81 -14.53
C PRO A 225 0.41 -8.81 -13.37
N GLU A 226 0.76 -7.57 -13.65
CA GLU A 226 0.73 -6.48 -12.65
C GLU A 226 -0.66 -5.87 -12.57
N TYR A 227 -1.15 -5.44 -13.75
CA TYR A 227 -2.50 -4.96 -13.95
C TYR A 227 -3.11 -5.61 -15.20
N ASP A 228 -4.39 -5.94 -15.10
CA ASP A 228 -5.23 -6.29 -16.26
C ASP A 228 -6.54 -5.52 -16.09
N PHE A 229 -6.78 -4.54 -16.96
CA PHE A 229 -8.02 -3.78 -16.92
C PHE A 229 -8.59 -3.55 -18.31
N LYS A 230 -9.89 -3.29 -18.35
CA LYS A 230 -10.63 -2.95 -19.57
C LYS A 230 -11.82 -2.07 -19.25
N LEU A 231 -12.12 -1.14 -20.17
CA LEU A 231 -13.31 -0.32 -20.13
C LEU A 231 -14.55 -1.17 -20.37
N LEU A 232 -15.46 -1.16 -19.40
CA LEU A 232 -16.75 -1.87 -19.49
C LEU A 232 -17.83 -0.99 -20.06
N LYS A 233 -17.83 0.29 -19.67
CA LYS A 233 -18.86 1.27 -20.08
C LYS A 233 -18.29 2.67 -20.08
N TYR A 234 -18.77 3.50 -21.01
CA TYR A 234 -18.53 4.94 -21.08
C TYR A 234 -19.78 5.67 -21.50
N GLU A 235 -20.14 6.71 -20.80
CA GLU A 235 -21.25 7.60 -21.14
C GLU A 235 -20.83 9.06 -20.91
N GLU A 236 -21.24 9.94 -21.83
CA GLU A 236 -21.02 11.37 -21.74
C GLU A 236 -22.26 12.11 -21.26
N ASN A 237 -22.05 13.29 -20.66
CA ASN A 237 -23.13 14.20 -20.28
C ASN A 237 -24.18 13.59 -19.34
N VAL A 238 -23.81 12.67 -18.47
CA VAL A 238 -24.68 12.14 -17.42
C VAL A 238 -24.97 13.26 -16.41
N GLN A 239 -26.22 13.75 -16.42
CA GLN A 239 -26.60 14.99 -15.71
C GLN A 239 -26.80 14.81 -14.20
N GLN A 240 -27.01 13.58 -13.75
CA GLN A 240 -27.24 13.24 -12.35
C GLN A 240 -26.42 12.02 -11.97
N SER A 241 -26.08 11.91 -10.70
CA SER A 241 -25.34 10.74 -10.22
C SER A 241 -26.02 9.44 -10.65
N PRO A 242 -25.28 8.54 -11.35
CA PRO A 242 -25.80 7.22 -11.71
C PRO A 242 -25.89 6.27 -10.51
N PHE A 243 -25.40 6.69 -9.33
CA PHE A 243 -25.26 5.86 -8.14
C PHE A 243 -26.38 6.06 -7.11
N VAL A 244 -27.45 6.80 -7.49
CA VAL A 244 -28.57 7.03 -6.57
C VAL A 244 -29.19 5.70 -6.11
N GLY A 245 -29.25 5.49 -4.80
CA GLY A 245 -29.79 4.28 -4.18
C GLY A 245 -28.83 3.11 -4.10
N ILE A 246 -27.56 3.29 -4.46
CA ILE A 246 -26.49 2.33 -4.17
C ILE A 246 -25.93 2.67 -2.80
N GLU A 247 -25.93 1.70 -1.89
CA GLU A 247 -25.40 1.84 -0.53
C GLU A 247 -24.15 0.96 -0.38
N SER A 248 -23.18 1.45 0.40
CA SER A 248 -22.03 0.65 0.76
C SER A 248 -22.47 -0.56 1.59
N THR A 249 -21.91 -1.73 1.27
CA THR A 249 -22.05 -2.93 2.11
C THR A 249 -20.94 -3.01 3.16
N VAL A 250 -20.04 -2.02 3.17
CA VAL A 250 -19.03 -1.88 4.23
C VAL A 250 -19.81 -1.56 5.48
N ASP A 251 -19.79 -2.49 6.42
CA ASP A 251 -20.49 -2.39 7.69
C ASP A 251 -20.24 -1.01 8.33
N ASP A 252 -21.25 -0.51 9.07
CA ASP A 252 -21.15 0.66 9.98
C ASP A 252 -20.06 0.51 11.06
N LEU A 253 -19.11 -0.40 10.87
CA LEU A 253 -17.92 -0.67 11.68
C LEU A 253 -16.86 0.44 11.56
N ILE A 254 -17.01 1.38 10.64
CA ILE A 254 -16.23 2.60 10.66
C ILE A 254 -16.81 3.48 11.76
N ALA A 255 -16.33 3.25 12.98
CA ALA A 255 -16.64 4.11 14.11
C ALA A 255 -16.41 5.57 13.69
N ALA A 256 -17.36 6.45 13.99
CA ALA A 256 -17.19 7.89 13.79
C ALA A 256 -15.86 8.30 14.46
N GLY A 257 -14.86 8.70 13.69
CA GLY A 257 -13.54 9.07 14.19
C GLY A 257 -12.35 8.34 13.53
N CYS A 258 -12.57 7.50 12.52
CA CYS A 258 -11.46 6.93 11.74
C CYS A 258 -10.73 8.00 10.95
N ASP A 259 -9.40 7.93 10.92
CA ASP A 259 -8.58 8.84 10.14
C ASP A 259 -8.76 8.55 8.65
N ASP A 260 -9.01 9.61 7.88
CA ASP A 260 -9.17 9.55 6.44
C ASP A 260 -7.83 9.36 5.70
N ASN A 261 -6.72 9.63 6.38
CA ASN A 261 -5.38 9.52 5.83
C ASN A 261 -4.80 8.14 6.09
N ILE A 262 -5.02 7.22 5.16
CA ILE A 262 -4.40 5.88 5.14
C ILE A 262 -3.06 5.86 4.39
N GLU A 263 -2.40 7.02 4.21
CA GLU A 263 -1.04 7.04 3.71
C GLU A 263 -0.12 6.22 4.62
N LYS A 264 0.72 5.41 4.00
CA LYS A 264 1.58 4.44 4.70
C LYS A 264 2.87 5.12 5.15
N GLU A 265 2.76 5.94 6.19
CA GLU A 265 3.87 6.75 6.72
C GLU A 265 4.79 5.95 7.65
N VAL A 266 4.24 4.95 8.35
CA VAL A 266 5.02 4.15 9.30
C VAL A 266 5.78 3.06 8.57
N ILE A 267 7.10 3.04 8.75
CA ILE A 267 8.00 2.14 8.04
C ILE A 267 8.73 1.23 9.03
N HIS A 268 8.61 -0.08 8.85
CA HIS A 268 9.41 -1.08 9.53
C HIS A 268 10.25 -1.86 8.52
N LYS A 269 11.57 -1.82 8.68
CA LYS A 269 12.52 -2.62 7.89
C LYS A 269 13.16 -3.63 8.82
N LYS A 270 12.81 -4.89 8.68
CA LYS A 270 13.30 -5.96 9.56
C LYS A 270 13.70 -7.19 8.77
N SER A 271 14.77 -7.84 9.22
CA SER A 271 15.08 -9.20 8.78
C SER A 271 14.17 -10.20 9.48
N SER A 272 13.84 -11.30 8.79
CA SER A 272 13.20 -12.43 9.42
C SER A 272 14.11 -13.07 10.47
N LYS A 273 13.54 -13.81 11.42
CA LYS A 273 14.24 -14.35 12.60
C LYS A 273 15.46 -15.19 12.24
N ASN A 274 15.39 -15.97 11.17
CA ASN A 274 16.48 -16.83 10.74
C ASN A 274 17.31 -16.19 9.59
N PHE A 275 17.18 -14.89 9.36
CA PHE A 275 17.90 -14.11 8.35
C PHE A 275 17.76 -14.66 6.92
N LYS A 276 16.58 -15.21 6.58
CA LYS A 276 16.30 -15.70 5.23
C LYS A 276 15.78 -14.61 4.33
N TYR A 277 14.98 -13.69 4.88
CA TYR A 277 14.24 -12.67 4.17
C TYR A 277 14.47 -11.30 4.79
N GLN A 278 14.50 -10.28 3.97
CA GLN A 278 14.35 -8.91 4.39
C GLN A 278 12.90 -8.49 4.10
N VAL A 279 12.22 -7.89 5.08
CA VAL A 279 10.82 -7.47 4.92
C VAL A 279 10.68 -6.01 5.27
N HIS A 280 10.17 -5.24 4.31
CA HIS A 280 9.80 -3.85 4.55
C HIS A 280 8.29 -3.76 4.64
N THR A 281 7.80 -3.34 5.78
CA THR A 281 6.37 -3.14 6.02
C THR A 281 6.08 -1.66 6.16
N PHE A 282 5.08 -1.21 5.45
CA PHE A 282 4.58 0.16 5.51
C PHE A 282 3.12 0.08 5.90
N TYR A 283 2.66 0.86 6.86
CA TYR A 283 1.24 0.88 7.20
C TYR A 283 0.73 2.30 7.43
N GLY A 284 -0.56 2.47 7.30
CA GLY A 284 -1.34 3.66 7.60
C GLY A 284 -2.76 3.28 8.06
N PRO A 285 -3.39 4.16 8.85
CA PRO A 285 -2.89 5.44 9.36
C PRO A 285 -1.74 5.27 10.38
N GLU A 286 -1.02 6.37 10.69
CA GLU A 286 0.06 6.36 11.69
C GLU A 286 -0.47 5.96 13.07
N ASP A 287 -1.68 6.41 13.40
CA ASP A 287 -2.39 6.15 14.65
C ASP A 287 -3.63 5.25 14.37
N PRO A 288 -3.44 3.94 14.17
CA PRO A 288 -4.55 3.04 13.88
C PRO A 288 -5.50 2.92 15.08
N VAL A 289 -6.80 3.10 14.82
CA VAL A 289 -7.86 3.11 15.83
C VAL A 289 -8.65 1.79 15.77
N VAL A 290 -9.02 1.25 16.94
CA VAL A 290 -9.86 0.07 17.02
C VAL A 290 -11.18 0.28 16.27
N GLY A 291 -11.58 -0.69 15.45
CA GLY A 291 -12.77 -0.61 14.60
C GLY A 291 -12.54 0.09 13.26
N CYS A 292 -11.39 0.76 13.06
CA CYS A 292 -11.04 1.41 11.81
C CYS A 292 -10.21 0.50 10.89
N GLU A 293 -10.22 0.79 9.60
CA GLU A 293 -9.41 0.07 8.62
C GLU A 293 -7.95 0.51 8.72
N MET A 294 -7.05 -0.46 8.63
CA MET A 294 -5.61 -0.25 8.50
C MET A 294 -5.13 -0.91 7.22
N GLN A 295 -4.27 -0.22 6.47
CA GLN A 295 -3.66 -0.74 5.26
C GLN A 295 -2.17 -1.01 5.46
N TRP A 296 -1.73 -2.15 4.98
CA TRP A 296 -0.32 -2.54 4.96
C TRP A 296 0.17 -2.77 3.54
N LEU A 297 1.34 -2.25 3.23
CA LEU A 297 2.16 -2.65 2.09
C LEU A 297 3.34 -3.45 2.62
N VAL A 298 3.42 -4.73 2.28
CA VAL A 298 4.50 -5.63 2.70
C VAL A 298 5.37 -5.97 1.50
N ASN A 299 6.65 -5.64 1.58
CA ASN A 299 7.64 -5.96 0.57
C ASN A 299 8.54 -7.09 1.07
N PHE A 300 8.53 -8.21 0.38
CA PHE A 300 9.38 -9.37 0.64
C PHE A 300 10.60 -9.28 -0.25
N LEU A 301 11.77 -9.12 0.35
CA LEU A 301 13.02 -8.84 -0.33
C LEU A 301 14.05 -9.93 -0.03
N LYS A 302 15.00 -10.08 -0.94
CA LYS A 302 16.14 -10.95 -0.74
C LYS A 302 16.99 -10.43 0.40
N PHE A 303 17.40 -11.29 1.32
CA PHE A 303 18.17 -10.88 2.49
C PHE A 303 19.48 -10.17 2.13
N SER A 304 20.13 -10.61 1.04
CA SER A 304 21.40 -10.03 0.59
C SER A 304 21.26 -8.81 -0.33
N ASP A 305 20.05 -8.48 -0.77
CA ASP A 305 19.79 -7.38 -1.71
C ASP A 305 18.38 -6.82 -1.49
N GLU A 306 18.29 -5.71 -0.78
CA GLU A 306 17.03 -5.04 -0.44
C GLU A 306 16.34 -4.37 -1.65
N THR A 307 16.88 -4.49 -2.84
CA THR A 307 16.27 -4.00 -4.09
C THR A 307 15.64 -5.13 -4.90
N GLU A 308 15.94 -6.40 -4.55
CA GLU A 308 15.45 -7.58 -5.26
C GLU A 308 14.23 -8.19 -4.56
N PHE A 309 13.07 -8.09 -5.20
CA PHE A 309 11.82 -8.68 -4.69
C PHE A 309 11.82 -10.20 -4.85
N LEU A 310 11.31 -10.87 -3.82
CA LEU A 310 11.05 -12.31 -3.85
C LEU A 310 9.67 -12.55 -4.44
N ASN A 311 9.56 -13.48 -5.37
CA ASN A 311 8.28 -13.86 -5.96
C ASN A 311 7.69 -15.11 -5.31
N GLN A 312 6.37 -15.32 -5.50
CA GLN A 312 5.65 -16.52 -5.04
C GLN A 312 5.75 -16.73 -3.52
N VAL A 313 5.58 -15.66 -2.75
CA VAL A 313 5.67 -15.71 -1.29
C VAL A 313 4.33 -16.17 -0.71
N GLN A 314 4.32 -17.29 0.02
CA GLN A 314 3.18 -17.70 0.84
C GLN A 314 3.42 -17.24 2.28
N TYR A 315 2.47 -16.49 2.83
CA TYR A 315 2.61 -15.86 4.15
C TYR A 315 1.26 -15.73 4.85
N ASP A 316 1.27 -15.28 6.10
CA ASP A 316 0.09 -14.83 6.84
C ASP A 316 0.51 -13.67 7.76
N ILE A 317 -0.47 -12.94 8.24
CA ILE A 317 -0.30 -11.97 9.30
C ILE A 317 -1.09 -12.46 10.50
N PHE A 318 -0.37 -12.82 11.56
CA PHE A 318 -0.97 -13.22 12.82
C PHE A 318 -0.96 -12.06 13.81
N VAL A 319 -1.97 -11.99 14.67
CA VAL A 319 -1.89 -11.25 15.92
C VAL A 319 -1.58 -12.25 17.03
N VAL A 320 -0.64 -11.89 17.88
CA VAL A 320 -0.27 -12.72 19.04
C VAL A 320 -0.43 -11.93 20.33
N ASP A 321 -0.78 -12.64 21.40
CA ASP A 321 -0.84 -12.09 22.75
C ASP A 321 0.56 -11.94 23.38
N ASP A 322 0.62 -11.47 24.63
CA ASP A 322 1.86 -11.27 25.36
C ASP A 322 2.62 -12.58 25.66
N GLU A 323 1.93 -13.71 25.63
CA GLU A 323 2.50 -15.06 25.77
C GLU A 323 2.99 -15.62 24.41
N GLY A 324 2.75 -14.90 23.31
CA GLY A 324 3.12 -15.30 21.95
C GLY A 324 2.14 -16.30 21.32
N MET A 325 0.96 -16.47 21.91
CA MET A 325 -0.10 -17.32 21.35
C MET A 325 -0.86 -16.57 20.26
N ARG A 326 -1.11 -17.25 19.15
CA ARG A 326 -1.89 -16.67 18.05
C ARG A 326 -3.35 -16.48 18.46
N THR A 327 -3.82 -15.24 18.42
CA THR A 327 -5.20 -14.85 18.69
C THR A 327 -6.01 -14.62 17.40
N ARG A 328 -5.34 -14.24 16.32
CA ARG A 328 -5.97 -13.87 15.05
C ARG A 328 -5.10 -14.27 13.86
N SER A 329 -5.69 -14.52 12.69
CA SER A 329 -5.04 -14.72 11.38
C SER A 329 -5.81 -13.97 10.33
N ILE A 330 -5.13 -13.10 9.60
CA ILE A 330 -5.76 -12.32 8.51
C ILE A 330 -6.14 -13.24 7.35
N ALA A 331 -5.32 -14.23 7.00
CA ALA A 331 -5.68 -15.20 5.97
C ALA A 331 -6.99 -15.97 6.33
N GLN A 332 -7.18 -16.37 7.58
CA GLN A 332 -8.39 -17.06 8.00
C GLN A 332 -9.64 -16.16 7.96
N GLU A 333 -9.50 -14.87 8.23
CA GLU A 333 -10.61 -13.92 8.09
C GLU A 333 -11.05 -13.76 6.64
N GLU A 334 -10.12 -13.87 5.70
CA GLU A 334 -10.42 -13.91 4.27
C GLU A 334 -10.90 -15.30 3.78
N GLY A 335 -11.07 -16.27 4.68
CA GLY A 335 -11.45 -17.64 4.32
C GLY A 335 -10.35 -18.43 3.60
N ARG A 336 -9.09 -18.02 3.75
CA ARG A 336 -7.92 -18.59 3.09
C ARG A 336 -7.03 -19.34 4.07
N GLN A 337 -6.25 -20.28 3.59
CA GLN A 337 -5.27 -21.01 4.39
C GLN A 337 -3.99 -20.18 4.60
N PHE A 338 -3.64 -19.36 3.63
CA PHE A 338 -2.51 -18.43 3.64
C PHE A 338 -2.79 -17.28 2.67
N LEU A 339 -2.12 -16.18 2.87
CA LEU A 339 -2.03 -15.07 1.92
C LEU A 339 -0.91 -15.38 0.90
N TYR A 340 -1.01 -14.81 -0.28
CA TYR A 340 -0.04 -15.08 -1.34
C TYR A 340 0.37 -13.79 -2.05
N SER A 341 1.67 -13.61 -2.22
CA SER A 341 2.23 -12.52 -3.02
C SER A 341 3.00 -13.07 -4.22
N PRO A 342 2.45 -12.95 -5.43
CA PRO A 342 3.14 -13.40 -6.64
C PRO A 342 4.37 -12.56 -6.98
N SER A 343 4.36 -11.27 -6.65
CA SER A 343 5.38 -10.29 -7.03
C SER A 343 6.44 -10.03 -5.96
N GLY A 344 6.17 -10.44 -4.72
CA GLY A 344 6.94 -10.04 -3.54
C GLY A 344 6.47 -8.74 -2.90
N GLN A 345 5.44 -8.11 -3.44
CA GLN A 345 4.70 -7.02 -2.81
C GLN A 345 3.29 -7.49 -2.47
N ALA A 346 2.76 -7.05 -1.36
CA ALA A 346 1.39 -7.33 -0.97
C ALA A 346 0.75 -6.10 -0.32
N LEU A 347 -0.39 -5.70 -0.84
CA LEU A 347 -1.22 -4.66 -0.29
C LEU A 347 -2.41 -5.32 0.41
N ILE A 348 -2.58 -5.04 1.70
CA ILE A 348 -3.54 -5.71 2.56
C ILE A 348 -4.31 -4.65 3.32
N ASP A 349 -5.62 -4.82 3.39
CA ASP A 349 -6.52 -4.02 4.22
C ASP A 349 -7.20 -4.93 5.24
N PHE A 350 -7.33 -4.47 6.45
CA PHE A 350 -8.10 -5.16 7.48
C PHE A 350 -8.54 -4.19 8.58
N VAL A 351 -9.66 -4.51 9.21
CA VAL A 351 -10.17 -3.75 10.35
C VAL A 351 -9.36 -4.09 11.60
N VAL A 352 -8.94 -3.07 12.34
CA VAL A 352 -8.26 -3.22 13.63
C VAL A 352 -9.26 -3.75 14.66
N LYS A 353 -9.00 -4.93 15.20
CA LYS A 353 -9.87 -5.59 16.20
C LYS A 353 -9.19 -5.73 17.56
N GLU A 354 -7.93 -5.35 17.64
CA GLU A 354 -7.10 -5.42 18.81
C GLU A 354 -7.51 -4.33 19.81
N ASP A 355 -7.46 -4.65 21.09
CA ASP A 355 -7.72 -3.69 22.15
C ASP A 355 -6.70 -2.53 22.09
N PRO A 356 -7.10 -1.31 22.51
CA PRO A 356 -6.17 -0.19 22.64
C PRO A 356 -4.95 -0.57 23.48
N GLY A 357 -3.75 -0.31 22.94
CA GLY A 357 -2.50 -0.74 23.55
C GLY A 357 -1.41 -0.96 22.51
N THR A 358 -0.53 -1.90 22.75
CA THR A 358 0.45 -2.37 21.77
C THR A 358 0.01 -3.72 21.25
N ALA A 359 -0.34 -3.80 19.99
CA ALA A 359 -0.64 -5.06 19.32
C ALA A 359 0.64 -5.66 18.71
N ASN A 360 0.79 -6.96 18.85
CA ASN A 360 1.92 -7.70 18.30
C ASN A 360 1.49 -8.42 17.03
N TYR A 361 1.91 -7.91 15.87
CA TYR A 361 1.67 -8.53 14.58
C TYR A 361 2.89 -9.35 14.17
N VAL A 362 2.67 -10.57 13.71
CA VAL A 362 3.70 -11.48 13.21
C VAL A 362 3.44 -11.75 11.73
N ILE A 363 4.37 -11.33 10.87
CA ILE A 363 4.38 -11.75 9.48
C ILE A 363 5.05 -13.12 9.43
N TRP A 364 4.24 -14.15 9.22
CA TRP A 364 4.67 -15.53 9.12
C TRP A 364 4.84 -15.92 7.67
N ILE A 365 6.06 -16.24 7.27
CA ILE A 365 6.43 -16.60 5.90
C ILE A 365 6.55 -18.11 5.81
N TYR A 366 5.59 -18.75 5.14
CA TYR A 366 5.64 -20.21 4.93
C TYR A 366 6.76 -20.60 3.97
N GLY A 367 7.05 -19.76 2.98
CA GLY A 367 8.15 -19.93 2.03
C GLY A 367 7.81 -19.42 0.63
N LEU A 368 8.70 -19.72 -0.30
CA LEU A 368 8.55 -19.35 -1.72
C LEU A 368 8.05 -20.58 -2.48
N SER A 369 6.84 -20.50 -3.04
CA SER A 369 6.23 -21.57 -3.82
C SER A 369 5.03 -21.07 -4.60
N PRO A 370 4.72 -21.61 -5.78
CA PRO A 370 3.50 -21.28 -6.49
C PRO A 370 2.26 -21.44 -5.62
N ASN A 371 1.22 -20.65 -5.90
CA ASN A 371 -0.03 -20.75 -5.16
C ASN A 371 -0.59 -22.20 -5.19
N GLY A 372 -1.00 -22.69 -4.02
CA GLY A 372 -1.51 -24.06 -3.86
C GLY A 372 -0.45 -25.16 -3.80
N VAL A 373 0.84 -24.85 -3.92
CA VAL A 373 1.95 -25.79 -3.76
C VAL A 373 2.64 -25.52 -2.43
N ALA A 374 2.75 -26.55 -1.58
CA ALA A 374 3.41 -26.40 -0.28
C ALA A 374 4.89 -26.00 -0.45
N PRO A 375 5.37 -24.95 0.26
CA PRO A 375 6.77 -24.56 0.19
C PRO A 375 7.70 -25.66 0.72
N ALA A 376 8.86 -25.77 0.08
CA ALA A 376 9.92 -26.65 0.56
C ALA A 376 10.76 -25.93 1.61
N GLY A 377 10.83 -26.48 2.81
CA GLY A 377 11.70 -25.99 3.89
C GLY A 377 10.94 -25.34 5.05
N PRO A 378 11.66 -24.96 6.10
CA PRO A 378 11.05 -24.39 7.29
C PRO A 378 10.59 -22.95 7.04
N SER A 379 9.44 -22.58 7.63
CA SER A 379 8.94 -21.22 7.68
C SER A 379 9.88 -20.29 8.45
N ASP A 380 9.70 -19.00 8.25
CA ASP A 380 10.39 -17.94 9.00
C ASP A 380 9.38 -16.84 9.37
N TYR A 381 9.74 -15.91 10.24
CA TYR A 381 8.84 -14.86 10.67
C TYR A 381 9.56 -13.62 11.17
N LEU A 382 8.82 -12.54 11.27
CA LEU A 382 9.22 -11.32 11.99
C LEU A 382 8.03 -10.78 12.76
N GLN A 383 8.30 -10.00 13.81
CA GLN A 383 7.27 -9.38 14.64
C GLN A 383 7.35 -7.86 14.53
N ILE A 384 6.20 -7.23 14.46
CA ILE A 384 6.02 -5.77 14.41
C ILE A 384 5.07 -5.39 15.54
N GLU A 385 5.48 -4.41 16.35
CA GLU A 385 4.62 -3.81 17.37
C GLU A 385 3.93 -2.60 16.76
N VAL A 386 2.60 -2.56 16.87
CA VAL A 386 1.76 -1.48 16.36
C VAL A 386 0.98 -0.88 17.53
N PRO A 387 1.06 0.43 17.77
CA PRO A 387 0.21 1.10 18.75
C PRO A 387 -1.23 1.14 18.22
N ILE A 388 -2.21 0.70 19.01
CA ILE A 388 -3.62 0.75 18.67
C ILE A 388 -4.31 1.76 19.59
N TYR A 389 -5.09 2.66 19.01
CA TYR A 389 -5.76 3.75 19.71
C TYR A 389 -7.25 3.44 19.92
N ALA A 390 -7.84 3.98 20.98
CA ALA A 390 -9.28 3.88 21.19
C ALA A 390 -10.04 4.83 20.26
N SER A 391 -11.30 4.52 19.98
CA SER A 391 -12.17 5.32 19.09
C SER A 391 -12.45 6.75 19.58
N ASP A 392 -12.21 7.03 20.87
CA ASP A 392 -12.32 8.37 21.47
C ASP A 392 -11.02 9.20 21.33
N GLY A 393 -10.03 8.69 20.58
CA GLY A 393 -8.70 9.31 20.46
C GLY A 393 -7.86 9.20 21.73
N SER A 394 -8.30 8.45 22.72
CA SER A 394 -7.48 8.18 23.88
C SER A 394 -6.33 7.25 23.49
N ILE A 395 -5.13 7.66 23.88
CA ILE A 395 -3.94 6.90 23.58
C ILE A 395 -3.94 5.60 24.36
N PRO A 396 -3.52 4.48 23.72
CA PRO A 396 -3.28 3.27 24.47
C PRO A 396 -2.26 3.55 25.56
N VAL A 397 -2.71 3.61 26.76
CA VAL A 397 -1.80 3.59 27.89
C VAL A 397 -1.21 2.18 27.87
N ALA A 398 0.06 2.05 27.46
CA ALA A 398 0.78 0.81 27.69
C ALA A 398 0.52 0.42 29.13
N LYS A 399 -0.02 -0.79 29.37
CA LYS A 399 -0.40 -1.24 30.70
C LYS A 399 0.80 -1.08 31.61
N ILE A 400 0.78 -0.03 32.43
CA ILE A 400 1.92 0.32 33.26
C ILE A 400 2.09 -0.81 34.27
N PRO A 401 3.24 -1.48 34.33
CA PRO A 401 3.44 -2.59 35.25
C PRO A 401 3.05 -2.22 36.68
N SER A 402 2.37 -3.10 37.37
CA SER A 402 1.79 -2.85 38.71
C SER A 402 2.84 -2.40 39.75
N TRP A 403 4.12 -2.80 39.58
CA TRP A 403 5.19 -2.36 40.49
C TRP A 403 5.48 -0.85 40.38
N ILE A 404 5.16 -0.21 39.26
CA ILE A 404 5.30 1.24 39.06
C ILE A 404 4.25 1.98 39.89
N LYS A 405 3.04 1.42 40.02
CA LYS A 405 1.98 1.94 40.85
C LYS A 405 2.41 2.00 42.33
N ASN A 406 3.14 0.98 42.79
CA ASN A 406 3.72 1.02 44.14
C ASN A 406 4.65 2.21 44.36
N ASN A 407 5.53 2.53 43.38
CA ASN A 407 6.41 3.66 43.44
C ASN A 407 5.65 5.00 43.49
N ALA A 408 4.54 5.11 42.76
CA ALA A 408 3.68 6.27 42.80
C ALA A 408 2.99 6.43 44.16
N GLY A 409 2.57 5.34 44.79
CA GLY A 409 2.04 5.32 46.14
C GLY A 409 3.06 5.79 47.17
N TRP A 410 4.29 5.27 47.11
CA TRP A 410 5.40 5.70 48.01
C TRP A 410 5.80 7.16 47.82
N TRP A 411 5.63 7.68 46.58
CA TRP A 411 5.82 9.12 46.34
C TRP A 411 4.66 9.95 46.93
N ALA A 412 3.44 9.49 46.79
CA ALA A 412 2.26 10.19 47.33
C ALA A 412 2.27 10.28 48.86
N ASP A 413 2.74 9.24 49.54
CA ASP A 413 2.86 9.19 51.01
C ASP A 413 4.17 9.83 51.54
N GLY A 414 5.06 10.29 50.66
CA GLY A 414 6.30 10.95 50.99
C GLY A 414 7.47 10.01 51.31
N THR A 415 7.34 8.72 51.10
CA THR A 415 8.43 7.73 51.26
C THR A 415 9.53 7.93 50.22
N ILE A 416 9.16 8.39 49.02
CA ILE A 416 10.08 8.76 47.92
C ILE A 416 9.98 10.30 47.72
N ASP A 417 11.11 10.97 47.59
CA ASP A 417 11.15 12.40 47.28
C ASP A 417 10.82 12.73 45.82
N ASP A 418 10.46 13.99 45.54
CA ASP A 418 10.02 14.44 44.20
C ASP A 418 11.09 14.19 43.13
N LYS A 419 12.37 14.36 43.47
CA LYS A 419 13.48 14.18 42.53
C LYS A 419 13.65 12.73 42.15
N SER A 420 13.60 11.82 43.11
CA SER A 420 13.71 10.37 42.88
C SER A 420 12.54 9.86 42.04
N PHE A 421 11.31 10.36 42.32
CA PHE A 421 10.14 9.99 41.55
C PHE A 421 10.25 10.48 40.09
N ILE A 422 10.58 11.76 39.86
CA ILE A 422 10.76 12.32 38.52
C ILE A 422 11.83 11.57 37.74
N GLN A 423 12.98 11.26 38.36
CA GLN A 423 14.03 10.48 37.71
C GLN A 423 13.57 9.07 37.32
N GLY A 424 12.77 8.43 38.19
CA GLY A 424 12.16 7.12 37.88
C GLY A 424 11.23 7.20 36.69
N ILE A 425 10.33 8.18 36.64
CA ILE A 425 9.41 8.36 35.49
C ILE A 425 10.21 8.72 34.23
N GLN A 426 11.20 9.58 34.28
CA GLN A 426 12.06 9.90 33.14
C GLN A 426 12.80 8.67 32.60
N PHE A 427 13.26 7.77 33.49
CA PHE A 427 13.86 6.50 33.10
C PHE A 427 12.84 5.60 32.38
N LEU A 428 11.63 5.47 32.93
CA LEU A 428 10.57 4.64 32.33
C LEU A 428 10.15 5.16 30.93
N ILE A 429 10.11 6.47 30.75
CA ILE A 429 9.82 7.10 29.46
C ILE A 429 10.99 6.88 28.48
N LYS A 430 12.23 7.05 28.94
CA LYS A 430 13.45 6.84 28.13
C LYS A 430 13.57 5.40 27.64
N GLU A 431 13.31 4.44 28.51
CA GLU A 431 13.37 3.01 28.20
C GLU A 431 12.08 2.51 27.49
N LYS A 432 11.15 3.42 27.14
CA LYS A 432 9.88 3.13 26.47
C LYS A 432 8.94 2.18 27.26
N ILE A 433 9.16 2.02 28.55
CA ILE A 433 8.29 1.25 29.45
C ILE A 433 6.99 2.03 29.72
N MET A 434 7.09 3.37 29.81
CA MET A 434 5.94 4.27 29.94
C MET A 434 5.91 5.20 28.73
N LYS A 435 4.83 5.15 27.97
CA LYS A 435 4.61 6.05 26.82
C LYS A 435 3.80 7.27 27.29
N ILE A 436 4.31 8.46 27.01
CA ILE A 436 3.59 9.72 27.23
C ILE A 436 3.20 10.27 25.84
N PRO A 437 1.94 10.70 25.66
CA PRO A 437 1.53 11.35 24.42
C PRO A 437 2.43 12.51 24.06
N GLN A 438 2.55 12.83 22.77
CA GLN A 438 3.31 13.99 22.30
C GLN A 438 2.89 15.23 23.10
N THR A 439 3.82 15.76 23.85
CA THR A 439 3.55 16.85 24.78
C THR A 439 4.64 17.90 24.61
N THR A 440 4.24 19.12 24.27
CA THR A 440 5.18 20.24 24.13
C THR A 440 5.90 20.48 25.45
N GLN A 441 7.23 20.38 25.43
CA GLN A 441 8.07 20.67 26.62
C GLN A 441 8.00 22.14 26.97
N GLY A 442 7.53 22.46 28.15
CA GLY A 442 7.56 23.83 28.66
C GLY A 442 8.97 24.31 28.98
N THR A 443 9.15 25.63 28.93
CA THR A 443 10.47 26.29 29.18
C THR A 443 10.83 26.40 30.66
N GLY A 444 9.94 26.02 31.56
CA GLY A 444 10.10 26.13 33.00
C GLY A 444 9.57 27.45 33.53
N GLY A 445 8.69 27.38 34.52
CA GLY A 445 8.22 28.53 35.30
C GLY A 445 9.13 28.80 36.50
N SER A 446 8.84 29.85 37.23
CA SER A 446 9.62 30.32 38.42
C SER A 446 9.50 29.42 39.66
N SER A 447 8.78 28.30 39.60
CA SER A 447 8.65 27.30 40.67
C SER A 447 8.89 25.90 40.12
N ASN A 448 9.90 25.22 40.66
CA ASN A 448 10.16 23.80 40.38
C ASN A 448 9.32 22.86 41.26
N ASP A 449 8.36 23.41 42.02
CA ASP A 449 7.57 22.63 42.96
C ASP A 449 6.43 21.89 42.25
N ILE A 450 6.31 20.64 42.54
CA ILE A 450 5.20 19.81 42.01
C ILE A 450 3.93 20.19 42.77
N PRO A 451 2.85 20.58 42.04
CA PRO A 451 1.59 20.88 42.70
C PRO A 451 1.06 19.69 43.53
N PRO A 452 0.55 19.94 44.75
CA PRO A 452 0.09 18.86 45.65
C PRO A 452 -0.95 17.94 45.05
N TRP A 453 -1.78 18.43 44.11
CA TRP A 453 -2.82 17.61 43.47
C TRP A 453 -2.22 16.50 42.56
N ILE A 454 -1.01 16.68 42.05
CA ILE A 454 -0.31 15.62 41.27
C ILE A 454 0.07 14.45 42.20
N LYS A 455 0.50 14.75 43.44
CA LYS A 455 0.79 13.70 44.43
C LYS A 455 -0.49 12.95 44.81
N ASN A 456 -1.60 13.67 44.97
CA ASN A 456 -2.89 13.06 45.23
C ASN A 456 -3.29 12.13 44.08
N ASN A 457 -3.13 12.56 42.82
CA ASN A 457 -3.40 11.71 41.66
C ASN A 457 -2.53 10.45 41.66
N ALA A 458 -1.27 10.55 42.02
CA ALA A 458 -0.37 9.41 42.12
C ALA A 458 -0.83 8.40 43.18
N GLY A 459 -1.30 8.91 44.33
CA GLY A 459 -1.89 8.06 45.39
C GLY A 459 -3.17 7.37 44.92
N TRP A 460 -4.08 8.09 44.28
CA TRP A 460 -5.33 7.52 43.73
C TRP A 460 -5.04 6.49 42.64
N TRP A 461 -4.05 6.77 41.81
CA TRP A 461 -3.63 5.82 40.77
C TRP A 461 -3.01 4.54 41.37
N ALA A 462 -2.16 4.67 42.37
CA ALA A 462 -1.57 3.55 43.08
C ALA A 462 -2.64 2.65 43.73
N ASN A 463 -3.72 3.25 44.25
CA ASN A 463 -4.84 2.58 44.87
C ASN A 463 -5.85 2.01 43.82
N GLY A 464 -5.73 2.41 42.55
CA GLY A 464 -6.69 2.03 41.50
C GLY A 464 -7.96 2.89 41.45
N ASP A 465 -7.98 4.04 42.15
CA ASP A 465 -9.11 4.97 42.17
C ASP A 465 -9.22 5.79 40.86
N ILE A 466 -8.12 5.94 40.13
CA ILE A 466 -8.08 6.52 38.81
C ILE A 466 -7.32 5.60 37.85
N ASP A 467 -7.65 5.69 36.54
CA ASP A 467 -7.00 4.93 35.48
C ASP A 467 -5.61 5.45 35.12
N ASP A 468 -4.88 4.67 34.32
CA ASP A 468 -3.52 5.02 33.85
C ASP A 468 -3.52 6.31 33.01
N GLY A 469 -4.59 6.55 32.20
CA GLY A 469 -4.73 7.75 31.37
C GLY A 469 -4.87 9.02 32.21
N SER A 470 -5.63 8.99 33.29
CA SER A 470 -5.78 10.11 34.23
C SER A 470 -4.47 10.46 34.91
N PHE A 471 -3.67 9.46 35.29
CA PHE A 471 -2.34 9.68 35.85
C PHE A 471 -1.37 10.29 34.79
N ILE A 472 -1.39 9.79 33.57
CA ILE A 472 -0.55 10.32 32.48
C ILE A 472 -0.88 11.78 32.17
N LYS A 473 -2.15 12.20 32.20
CA LYS A 473 -2.54 13.62 32.06
C LYS A 473 -1.84 14.52 33.12
N GLY A 474 -1.67 14.00 34.34
CA GLY A 474 -0.90 14.66 35.37
C GLY A 474 0.58 14.80 35.00
N LEU A 475 1.19 13.75 34.42
CA LEU A 475 2.57 13.80 33.95
C LEU A 475 2.74 14.76 32.77
N GLN A 476 1.79 14.80 31.83
CA GLN A 476 1.77 15.74 30.71
C GLN A 476 1.73 17.19 31.20
N PHE A 477 0.96 17.46 32.28
CA PHE A 477 0.96 18.80 32.91
C PHE A 477 2.37 19.16 33.41
N LEU A 478 3.07 18.26 34.14
CA LEU A 478 4.42 18.50 34.60
C LEU A 478 5.42 18.78 33.46
N ILE A 479 5.24 18.13 32.32
CA ILE A 479 6.05 18.34 31.11
C ILE A 479 5.74 19.72 30.49
N LYS A 480 4.47 20.08 30.35
CA LYS A 480 4.02 21.37 29.79
C LYS A 480 4.46 22.55 30.64
N GLU A 481 4.46 22.41 31.96
CA GLU A 481 4.93 23.44 32.87
C GLU A 481 6.47 23.47 32.98
N GLY A 482 7.18 22.53 32.35
CA GLY A 482 8.64 22.45 32.39
C GLY A 482 9.20 21.98 33.73
N ILE A 483 8.37 21.49 34.66
CA ILE A 483 8.74 20.89 35.94
C ILE A 483 9.44 19.56 35.73
N MET A 484 8.94 18.74 34.79
CA MET A 484 9.56 17.50 34.36
C MET A 484 10.11 17.64 32.95
N LYS A 485 11.38 17.30 32.73
CA LYS A 485 12.02 17.26 31.41
C LYS A 485 12.04 15.84 30.91
N VAL A 486 11.50 15.61 29.71
CA VAL A 486 11.57 14.30 29.04
C VAL A 486 12.54 14.38 27.87
N PRO A 487 13.26 13.27 27.54
CA PRO A 487 14.03 13.21 26.33
C PRO A 487 13.06 13.40 25.14
N GLN A 488 13.33 14.42 24.30
CA GLN A 488 12.54 14.61 23.08
C GLN A 488 12.68 13.36 22.19
N PRO A 489 11.61 12.84 21.59
CA PRO A 489 11.74 11.86 20.57
C PRO A 489 12.61 12.44 19.45
N TYR A 490 13.54 11.65 18.94
CA TYR A 490 14.51 12.00 17.91
C TYR A 490 13.77 12.52 16.67
N GLN A 491 13.72 13.84 16.52
CA GLN A 491 13.38 14.45 15.24
C GLN A 491 14.58 14.17 14.33
N SER A 492 14.36 13.42 13.26
CA SER A 492 15.33 13.24 12.19
C SER A 492 15.61 14.57 11.52
N ASN A 493 16.53 15.35 12.08
CA ASN A 493 17.16 16.43 11.35
C ASN A 493 18.04 15.81 10.27
N THR A 494 17.54 15.77 9.07
CA THR A 494 18.33 15.63 7.86
C THR A 494 19.25 16.83 7.73
N SER A 495 20.38 16.82 8.40
CA SER A 495 21.65 17.46 7.95
C SER A 495 22.77 17.22 8.97
N SER A 496 23.82 16.67 8.45
CA SER A 496 25.20 16.52 8.95
C SER A 496 25.55 15.12 9.48
N GLY A 497 26.38 14.44 8.68
CA GLY A 497 27.01 13.18 9.01
C GLY A 497 27.79 13.24 10.32
N LYS A 498 27.41 12.35 11.22
CA LYS A 498 28.29 11.81 12.26
C LYS A 498 28.07 10.31 12.27
N GLU A 499 29.16 9.60 12.10
CA GLU A 499 29.23 8.13 12.23
C GLU A 499 28.63 7.67 13.57
N PRO A 500 27.93 6.52 13.58
CA PRO A 500 27.47 5.91 14.83
C PRO A 500 28.67 5.51 15.70
N PRO A 501 28.51 5.56 17.03
CA PRO A 501 29.61 5.19 17.95
C PRO A 501 29.99 3.71 17.80
N ALA A 502 31.28 3.40 17.97
CA ALA A 502 31.97 2.16 17.70
C ALA A 502 31.49 0.90 18.49
N TRP A 503 30.41 0.97 19.24
CA TRP A 503 29.80 -0.15 19.98
C TRP A 503 28.51 -0.68 19.33
N TYR A 504 28.21 -0.24 18.09
CA TYR A 504 27.02 -0.66 17.33
C TYR A 504 27.39 -1.61 16.17
N ASN A 505 28.46 -2.41 16.33
CA ASN A 505 28.81 -3.51 15.46
C ASN A 505 28.53 -4.83 16.16
#